data_a8864e00e491f3c00550e197577a1ff7
#
_entry.id   a8864e00e491f3c00550e197577a1ff7
#
_cell.length_a   1.000
_cell.length_b   1.000
_cell.length_c   1.000
_cell.angle_alpha   90.00
_cell.angle_beta   90.00
_cell.angle_gamma   90.00
#
_symmetry.space_group_name_H-M   'P 1'
#
loop_
_entity.id
_entity.type
_entity.pdbx_description
1 polymer ?
#
loop_
_entity_poly.entity_id
_entity_poly.type
_entity_poly.pdbx_seq_one_letter_code
_entity_poly.pdbx_strand_id
1 'polypeptide(L)'
;MFKRNIIIALILFYVNSYSQDIAFTQSFMVPETINPSFSGFNGSTKFGLLYKNQQWNGFDFNVNSEYMFFDDWYPDLNSGIGISFVSHQETFTKYSLNQLNVNWAYDVQINYDWNFRPSVSFGYATKDFGFDNIIFEDQINIYQNIISLNTYDPIALEENTRYVDFGASFLVYSDQHWFGLTLRHLNKPNISMLSQGNLALDLFISAHASLELPFLRYNDDNSVNLIMNFVQQAKYDRFDFGLQYMYDRFSFALTAATNPIQTTNESHFITSINPVVGFVWEGFKFGYSYDFNISNIGGDGGISELSITYDFLNNKDCFGCPTYNK
;
A
#
# COMPACT_ATOMS: atom_id res chain seq x y z
N MET A 1 -36.42 -6.11 33.34
CA MET A 1 -35.61 -7.09 32.54
C MET A 1 -35.11 -6.48 31.23
N PHE A 2 -35.88 -5.68 30.52
CA PHE A 2 -35.49 -5.06 29.25
C PHE A 2 -34.27 -4.11 29.35
N LYS A 3 -34.14 -3.26 30.34
CA LYS A 3 -33.03 -2.30 30.48
C LYS A 3 -31.65 -2.97 30.69
N ARG A 4 -31.59 -4.16 31.29
CA ARG A 4 -30.34 -4.89 31.53
C ARG A 4 -29.79 -5.55 30.27
N ASN A 5 -30.67 -5.93 29.32
CA ASN A 5 -30.27 -6.55 28.07
C ASN A 5 -29.78 -5.50 27.05
N ILE A 6 -30.25 -4.25 27.14
CA ILE A 6 -29.77 -3.12 26.31
C ILE A 6 -28.35 -2.73 26.69
N ILE A 7 -28.03 -2.71 27.99
CA ILE A 7 -26.67 -2.40 28.48
C ILE A 7 -25.67 -3.50 28.07
N ILE A 8 -26.10 -4.78 28.06
CA ILE A 8 -25.27 -5.89 27.62
C ILE A 8 -25.06 -5.84 26.07
N ALA A 9 -26.06 -5.40 25.32
CA ALA A 9 -25.94 -5.21 23.86
C ALA A 9 -24.98 -4.06 23.50
N LEU A 10 -24.95 -2.97 24.29
CA LEU A 10 -24.03 -1.83 24.10
C LEU A 10 -22.57 -2.16 24.46
N ILE A 11 -22.33 -3.12 25.37
CA ILE A 11 -20.98 -3.56 25.75
C ILE A 11 -20.36 -4.49 24.67
N LEU A 12 -21.19 -5.12 23.82
CA LEU A 12 -20.72 -6.02 22.76
C LEU A 12 -20.24 -5.31 21.50
N PHE A 13 -20.44 -3.99 21.40
CA PHE A 13 -19.92 -3.16 20.29
C PHE A 13 -18.58 -2.49 20.59
N TYR A 14 -17.66 -3.18 21.27
CA TYR A 14 -16.27 -2.75 21.30
C TYR A 14 -15.61 -3.15 19.97
N VAL A 15 -15.92 -2.40 18.92
CA VAL A 15 -15.26 -2.57 17.63
C VAL A 15 -13.88 -1.93 17.75
N ASN A 16 -12.86 -2.75 17.95
CA ASN A 16 -11.48 -2.30 17.81
C ASN A 16 -11.26 -1.96 16.32
N SER A 17 -11.35 -0.68 15.99
CA SER A 17 -10.96 -0.20 14.66
C SER A 17 -9.45 -0.09 14.62
N TYR A 18 -8.81 -0.87 13.74
CA TYR A 18 -7.38 -0.78 13.48
C TYR A 18 -7.20 0.03 12.18
N SER A 19 -6.31 1.01 12.21
CA SER A 19 -5.89 1.72 11.00
C SER A 19 -4.93 0.81 10.23
N GLN A 20 -5.14 0.68 8.93
CA GLN A 20 -4.35 -0.17 8.05
C GLN A 20 -3.73 0.66 6.94
N ASP A 21 -2.50 0.32 6.56
CA ASP A 21 -1.85 0.90 5.40
C ASP A 21 -2.48 0.37 4.11
N ILE A 22 -2.34 1.14 3.05
CA ILE A 22 -2.84 0.79 1.73
C ILE A 22 -1.96 -0.31 1.14
N ALA A 23 -2.58 -1.43 0.76
CA ALA A 23 -1.93 -2.48 -0.01
C ALA A 23 -2.29 -2.35 -1.50
N PHE A 24 -1.27 -2.38 -2.36
CA PHE A 24 -1.43 -2.35 -3.82
C PHE A 24 -1.12 -3.72 -4.42
N THR A 25 -1.97 -4.17 -5.34
CA THR A 25 -1.80 -5.43 -6.05
C THR A 25 -0.64 -5.36 -7.04
N GLN A 26 -0.42 -4.18 -7.65
CA GLN A 26 0.69 -3.95 -8.57
C GLN A 26 2.04 -3.66 -7.88
N SER A 27 2.21 -4.04 -6.63
CA SER A 27 3.43 -3.79 -5.85
C SER A 27 4.71 -4.36 -6.48
N PHE A 28 4.62 -5.41 -7.32
CA PHE A 28 5.77 -5.94 -8.05
C PHE A 28 6.08 -5.16 -9.34
N MET A 29 5.12 -4.41 -9.89
CA MET A 29 5.32 -3.51 -11.04
C MET A 29 5.82 -2.13 -10.60
N VAL A 30 5.40 -1.68 -9.41
CA VAL A 30 5.77 -0.42 -8.77
C VAL A 30 6.28 -0.74 -7.35
N PRO A 31 7.48 -1.35 -7.24
CA PRO A 31 7.98 -1.87 -5.96
C PRO A 31 8.31 -0.78 -4.94
N GLU A 32 8.43 0.47 -5.36
CA GLU A 32 8.56 1.64 -4.50
C GLU A 32 7.37 1.76 -3.51
N THR A 33 6.21 1.19 -3.84
CA THR A 33 5.03 1.19 -2.96
C THR A 33 5.23 0.34 -1.70
N ILE A 34 5.99 -0.74 -1.79
CA ILE A 34 6.20 -1.67 -0.67
C ILE A 34 7.54 -1.48 0.04
N ASN A 35 8.59 -1.02 -0.68
CA ASN A 35 9.92 -0.95 -0.11
C ASN A 35 10.69 0.29 -0.59
N PRO A 36 11.01 1.24 0.32
CA PRO A 36 11.83 2.41 0.04
C PRO A 36 13.22 2.09 -0.51
N SER A 37 13.75 0.87 -0.33
CA SER A 37 15.04 0.46 -0.89
C SER A 37 15.05 0.43 -2.42
N PHE A 38 13.89 0.47 -3.07
CA PHE A 38 13.81 0.58 -4.53
C PHE A 38 14.01 2.01 -5.06
N SER A 39 14.13 3.03 -4.20
CA SER A 39 14.41 4.40 -4.64
C SER A 39 15.75 4.47 -5.37
N GLY A 40 15.75 4.92 -6.64
CA GLY A 40 16.93 4.96 -7.51
C GLY A 40 17.50 3.58 -7.87
N PHE A 41 16.71 2.52 -7.82
CA PHE A 41 17.17 1.13 -7.96
C PHE A 41 17.75 0.81 -9.35
N ASN A 42 17.22 1.40 -10.40
CA ASN A 42 17.67 1.15 -11.78
C ASN A 42 18.83 2.04 -12.22
N GLY A 43 19.39 2.87 -11.33
CA GLY A 43 20.45 3.83 -11.70
C GLY A 43 19.98 4.98 -12.58
N SER A 44 18.66 5.16 -12.75
CA SER A 44 18.05 6.21 -13.55
C SER A 44 17.12 7.08 -12.70
N THR A 45 16.78 8.24 -13.21
CA THR A 45 15.71 9.07 -12.67
C THR A 45 14.37 8.48 -13.06
N LYS A 46 13.47 8.28 -12.12
CA LYS A 46 12.16 7.68 -12.36
C LYS A 46 11.05 8.50 -11.73
N PHE A 47 9.92 8.54 -12.40
CA PHE A 47 8.65 9.07 -11.91
C PHE A 47 7.54 8.02 -12.07
N GLY A 48 6.63 7.92 -11.14
CA GLY A 48 5.50 7.02 -11.27
C GLY A 48 4.24 7.48 -10.55
N LEU A 49 3.13 7.01 -11.06
CA LEU A 49 1.78 7.16 -10.54
C LEU A 49 1.10 5.80 -10.52
N LEU A 50 0.45 5.49 -9.42
CA LEU A 50 -0.44 4.34 -9.28
C LEU A 50 -1.75 4.83 -8.66
N TYR A 51 -2.86 4.51 -9.32
CA TYR A 51 -4.21 4.82 -8.89
C TYR A 51 -4.98 3.52 -8.63
N LYS A 52 -5.62 3.44 -7.48
CA LYS A 52 -6.45 2.31 -7.04
C LYS A 52 -7.84 2.81 -6.74
N ASN A 53 -8.84 2.14 -7.29
CA ASN A 53 -10.25 2.42 -7.03
C ASN A 53 -10.94 1.14 -6.56
N GLN A 54 -11.63 1.24 -5.43
CA GLN A 54 -12.47 0.19 -4.87
C GLN A 54 -13.90 0.71 -4.76
N GLN A 55 -14.83 0.02 -5.40
CA GLN A 55 -16.25 0.35 -5.40
C GLN A 55 -17.05 -0.72 -4.66
N TRP A 56 -18.03 -0.30 -3.89
CA TRP A 56 -18.94 -1.21 -3.18
C TRP A 56 -20.31 -1.18 -3.85
N ASN A 57 -20.72 -2.30 -4.42
CA ASN A 57 -21.99 -2.39 -5.10
C ASN A 57 -23.17 -2.18 -4.12
N GLY A 58 -24.07 -1.24 -4.45
CA GLY A 58 -25.28 -0.94 -3.67
C GLY A 58 -25.13 0.17 -2.63
N PHE A 59 -23.94 0.75 -2.50
CA PHE A 59 -23.68 1.93 -1.66
C PHE A 59 -22.88 2.96 -2.45
N ASP A 60 -23.13 4.25 -2.22
CA ASP A 60 -22.27 5.34 -2.72
C ASP A 60 -20.95 5.42 -1.92
N PHE A 61 -20.31 4.26 -1.77
CA PHE A 61 -19.09 4.11 -1.02
C PHE A 61 -17.96 3.72 -1.96
N ASN A 62 -17.06 4.68 -2.21
CA ASN A 62 -15.87 4.47 -3.02
C ASN A 62 -14.63 4.81 -2.20
N VAL A 63 -13.61 3.99 -2.35
CA VAL A 63 -12.29 4.23 -1.78
C VAL A 63 -11.31 4.41 -2.92
N ASN A 64 -10.67 5.58 -2.97
CA ASN A 64 -9.64 5.91 -3.93
C ASN A 64 -8.29 6.01 -3.21
N SER A 65 -7.26 5.42 -3.79
CA SER A 65 -5.91 5.52 -3.29
C SER A 65 -4.96 5.87 -4.42
N GLU A 66 -4.10 6.83 -4.18
CA GLU A 66 -3.11 7.31 -5.13
C GLU A 66 -1.73 7.20 -4.51
N TYR A 67 -0.78 6.74 -5.30
CA TYR A 67 0.63 6.71 -4.96
C TYR A 67 1.41 7.37 -6.08
N MET A 68 2.16 8.40 -5.74
CA MET A 68 3.07 9.07 -6.68
C MET A 68 4.48 9.02 -6.10
N PHE A 69 5.48 8.86 -6.96
CA PHE A 69 6.86 8.90 -6.54
C PHE A 69 7.75 9.53 -7.61
N PHE A 70 8.85 10.07 -7.15
CA PHE A 70 9.98 10.50 -7.94
C PHE A 70 11.24 10.04 -7.24
N ASP A 71 12.11 9.36 -7.93
CA ASP A 71 13.39 8.93 -7.39
C ASP A 71 14.55 9.13 -8.38
N ASP A 72 15.74 9.21 -7.82
CA ASP A 72 16.97 9.40 -8.57
C ASP A 72 18.12 8.65 -7.91
N TRP A 73 19.09 8.28 -8.74
CA TRP A 73 20.33 7.65 -8.32
C TRP A 73 21.49 8.66 -8.32
N TYR A 74 22.25 8.67 -7.24
CA TYR A 74 23.44 9.52 -7.05
C TYR A 74 24.69 8.63 -6.95
N PRO A 75 25.45 8.44 -8.06
CA PRO A 75 26.61 7.55 -8.10
C PRO A 75 27.69 7.93 -7.07
N ASP A 76 27.96 9.22 -6.91
CA ASP A 76 28.99 9.71 -5.98
C ASP A 76 28.70 9.38 -4.51
N LEU A 77 27.42 9.20 -4.18
CA LEU A 77 26.96 8.86 -2.83
C LEU A 77 26.64 7.36 -2.70
N ASN A 78 26.72 6.62 -3.79
CA ASN A 78 26.25 5.24 -3.89
C ASN A 78 24.83 5.06 -3.31
N SER A 79 23.95 6.02 -3.59
CA SER A 79 22.66 6.16 -2.92
C SER A 79 21.55 6.52 -3.89
N GLY A 80 20.36 5.93 -3.66
CA GLY A 80 19.11 6.38 -4.24
C GLY A 80 18.38 7.31 -3.26
N ILE A 81 17.82 8.38 -3.79
CA ILE A 81 16.96 9.30 -3.03
C ILE A 81 15.60 9.34 -3.73
N GLY A 82 14.53 9.19 -2.96
CA GLY A 82 13.17 9.22 -3.47
C GLY A 82 12.26 10.09 -2.62
N ILE A 83 11.25 10.64 -3.27
CA ILE A 83 10.12 11.30 -2.62
C ILE A 83 8.86 10.58 -3.08
N SER A 84 7.98 10.23 -2.15
CA SER A 84 6.70 9.62 -2.48
C SER A 84 5.55 10.32 -1.76
N PHE A 85 4.42 10.35 -2.42
CA PHE A 85 3.18 10.90 -1.88
C PHE A 85 2.08 9.84 -1.98
N VAL A 86 1.39 9.63 -0.88
CA VAL A 86 0.23 8.73 -0.77
C VAL A 86 -0.98 9.55 -0.43
N SER A 87 -2.06 9.38 -1.19
CA SER A 87 -3.38 9.92 -0.88
C SER A 87 -4.38 8.76 -0.81
N HIS A 88 -5.21 8.76 0.20
CA HIS A 88 -6.28 7.79 0.39
C HIS A 88 -7.54 8.51 0.80
N GLN A 89 -8.61 8.32 0.06
CA GLN A 89 -9.86 9.04 0.25
C GLN A 89 -11.04 8.08 0.20
N GLU A 90 -11.94 8.26 1.15
CA GLU A 90 -13.21 7.56 1.21
C GLU A 90 -14.35 8.57 1.03
N THR A 91 -15.31 8.26 0.15
CA THR A 91 -16.29 9.24 -0.32
C THR A 91 -17.42 9.50 0.68
N PHE A 92 -17.80 8.52 1.50
CA PHE A 92 -18.96 8.64 2.39
C PHE A 92 -18.64 9.44 3.66
N THR A 93 -17.61 9.03 4.41
CA THR A 93 -17.18 9.72 5.64
C THR A 93 -16.30 10.93 5.35
N LYS A 94 -15.93 11.17 4.06
CA LYS A 94 -14.93 12.16 3.66
C LYS A 94 -13.56 11.94 4.33
N TYR A 95 -13.32 10.71 4.80
CA TYR A 95 -12.00 10.35 5.33
C TYR A 95 -10.93 10.59 4.28
N SER A 96 -9.87 11.26 4.68
CA SER A 96 -8.69 11.42 3.85
C SER A 96 -7.41 11.21 4.67
N LEU A 97 -6.46 10.49 4.08
CA LEU A 97 -5.09 10.35 4.57
C LEU A 97 -4.16 10.81 3.46
N ASN A 98 -3.33 11.80 3.76
CA ASN A 98 -2.29 12.27 2.84
C ASN A 98 -0.94 12.16 3.54
N GLN A 99 0.02 11.47 2.91
CA GLN A 99 1.35 11.25 3.47
C GLN A 99 2.43 11.54 2.43
N LEU A 100 3.39 12.37 2.81
CA LEU A 100 4.60 12.65 2.05
C LEU A 100 5.76 11.93 2.71
N ASN A 101 6.55 11.16 1.94
CA ASN A 101 7.73 10.47 2.44
C ASN A 101 8.97 10.90 1.67
N VAL A 102 10.08 10.98 2.37
CA VAL A 102 11.43 11.08 1.81
C VAL A 102 12.16 9.80 2.13
N ASN A 103 12.74 9.19 1.10
CA ASN A 103 13.41 7.89 1.17
C ASN A 103 14.88 8.05 0.81
N TRP A 104 15.74 7.37 1.53
CA TRP A 104 17.16 7.26 1.23
C TRP A 104 17.58 5.80 1.31
N ALA A 105 18.17 5.29 0.23
CA ALA A 105 18.64 3.91 0.09
C ALA A 105 20.12 3.91 -0.28
N TYR A 106 20.92 3.13 0.45
CA TYR A 106 22.35 3.02 0.21
C TYR A 106 22.68 1.65 -0.39
N ASP A 107 23.49 1.61 -1.44
CA ASP A 107 23.84 0.36 -2.11
C ASP A 107 25.18 -0.19 -1.62
N VAL A 108 25.22 -1.48 -1.27
CA VAL A 108 26.40 -2.21 -0.82
C VAL A 108 26.54 -3.47 -1.64
N GLN A 109 27.60 -3.56 -2.41
CA GLN A 109 27.95 -4.80 -3.10
C GLN A 109 28.49 -5.83 -2.09
N ILE A 110 27.83 -6.99 -1.94
CA ILE A 110 28.29 -8.08 -1.07
C ILE A 110 29.33 -8.93 -1.82
N ASN A 111 29.03 -9.28 -3.06
CA ASN A 111 29.91 -10.02 -3.96
C ASN A 111 29.56 -9.70 -5.42
N TYR A 112 30.09 -10.46 -6.39
CA TYR A 112 29.86 -10.20 -7.83
C TYR A 112 28.39 -10.31 -8.24
N ASP A 113 27.60 -11.16 -7.55
CA ASP A 113 26.23 -11.48 -7.95
C ASP A 113 25.18 -10.81 -7.05
N TRP A 114 25.57 -10.44 -5.82
CA TRP A 114 24.62 -9.99 -4.80
C TRP A 114 24.94 -8.63 -4.23
N ASN A 115 23.92 -7.81 -4.13
CA ASN A 115 23.95 -6.52 -3.49
C ASN A 115 22.97 -6.47 -2.31
N PHE A 116 23.27 -5.61 -1.33
CA PHE A 116 22.45 -5.31 -0.18
C PHE A 116 22.13 -3.83 -0.14
N ARG A 117 20.85 -3.50 0.00
CA ARG A 117 20.40 -2.11 -0.09
C ARG A 117 19.53 -1.76 1.11
N PRO A 118 20.11 -1.32 2.24
CA PRO A 118 19.37 -0.76 3.36
C PRO A 118 18.79 0.59 3.00
N SER A 119 17.64 0.93 3.60
CA SER A 119 17.03 2.24 3.44
C SER A 119 16.32 2.72 4.70
N VAL A 120 16.13 4.03 4.76
CA VAL A 120 15.32 4.70 5.77
C VAL A 120 14.31 5.60 5.08
N SER A 121 13.16 5.76 5.70
CA SER A 121 12.10 6.66 5.25
C SER A 121 11.67 7.57 6.38
N PHE A 122 11.40 8.82 6.03
CA PHE A 122 10.83 9.84 6.89
C PHE A 122 9.53 10.32 6.26
N GLY A 123 8.42 10.21 6.99
CA GLY A 123 7.10 10.57 6.54
C GLY A 123 6.47 11.69 7.37
N TYR A 124 5.66 12.51 6.72
CA TYR A 124 4.73 13.43 7.36
C TYR A 124 3.35 13.17 6.82
N ALA A 125 2.40 12.88 7.71
CA ALA A 125 1.05 12.52 7.36
C ALA A 125 0.02 13.46 7.98
N THR A 126 -1.06 13.70 7.23
CA THR A 126 -2.27 14.37 7.69
C THR A 126 -3.45 13.42 7.49
N LYS A 127 -4.27 13.30 8.50
CA LYS A 127 -5.47 12.48 8.53
C LYS A 127 -6.65 13.35 8.88
N ASP A 128 -7.69 13.28 8.08
CA ASP A 128 -8.85 14.16 8.16
C ASP A 128 -10.15 13.38 7.98
N PHE A 129 -11.22 13.81 8.66
CA PHE A 129 -12.57 13.33 8.47
C PHE A 129 -13.50 14.52 8.22
N GLY A 130 -14.21 14.52 7.08
CA GLY A 130 -15.29 15.47 6.86
C GLY A 130 -16.59 14.96 7.46
N PHE A 131 -16.95 15.43 8.63
CA PHE A 131 -18.18 15.03 9.32
C PHE A 131 -19.47 15.65 8.73
N ASP A 132 -19.39 16.40 7.64
CA ASP A 132 -20.52 17.12 7.03
C ASP A 132 -21.72 16.22 6.69
N ASN A 133 -21.50 14.93 6.46
CA ASN A 133 -22.53 13.96 6.11
C ASN A 133 -23.01 13.12 7.30
N ILE A 134 -22.47 13.35 8.49
CA ILE A 134 -22.80 12.60 9.71
C ILE A 134 -23.64 13.47 10.62
N ILE A 135 -24.75 12.92 11.08
CA ILE A 135 -25.61 13.58 12.08
C ILE A 135 -25.26 13.00 13.44
N PHE A 136 -24.76 13.85 14.34
CA PHE A 136 -24.43 13.50 15.71
C PHE A 136 -25.68 13.46 16.60
N GLU A 137 -25.62 12.73 17.71
CA GLU A 137 -26.74 12.56 18.63
C GLU A 137 -27.24 13.88 19.21
N ASP A 138 -26.36 14.84 19.51
CA ASP A 138 -26.69 16.17 20.03
C ASP A 138 -27.43 17.05 19.02
N GLN A 139 -27.36 16.74 17.73
CA GLN A 139 -28.09 17.42 16.68
C GLN A 139 -29.55 16.96 16.56
N ILE A 140 -29.90 15.78 17.10
CA ILE A 140 -31.22 15.18 16.92
C ILE A 140 -32.13 15.58 18.08
N ASN A 141 -33.16 16.38 17.82
CA ASN A 141 -34.21 16.68 18.76
C ASN A 141 -35.46 15.85 18.45
N ILE A 142 -35.60 14.72 19.14
CA ILE A 142 -36.70 13.77 18.95
C ILE A 142 -38.06 14.39 19.28
N TYR A 143 -38.13 15.33 20.24
CA TYR A 143 -39.39 15.95 20.67
C TYR A 143 -39.92 16.97 19.66
N GLN A 144 -39.01 17.59 18.92
CA GLN A 144 -39.38 18.66 17.95
C GLN A 144 -39.27 18.19 16.50
N ASN A 145 -38.81 16.94 16.25
CA ASN A 145 -38.50 16.42 14.92
C ASN A 145 -37.59 17.35 14.09
N ILE A 146 -36.61 17.96 14.75
CA ILE A 146 -35.65 18.89 14.15
C ILE A 146 -34.26 18.31 14.24
N ILE A 147 -33.49 18.47 13.17
CA ILE A 147 -32.04 18.23 13.14
C ILE A 147 -31.35 19.59 13.17
N SER A 148 -30.54 19.84 14.19
CA SER A 148 -29.71 21.04 14.32
C SER A 148 -28.54 20.97 13.33
N LEU A 149 -28.19 22.10 12.73
CA LEU A 149 -27.01 22.19 11.86
C LEU A 149 -25.69 22.21 12.65
N ASN A 150 -25.74 22.61 13.93
CA ASN A 150 -24.54 22.71 14.75
C ASN A 150 -24.45 21.52 15.69
N THR A 151 -23.26 20.95 15.82
CA THR A 151 -22.92 19.95 16.83
C THR A 151 -21.91 20.51 17.82
N TYR A 152 -21.94 20.02 19.06
CA TYR A 152 -20.95 20.28 20.10
C TYR A 152 -20.12 19.02 20.41
N ASP A 153 -20.25 17.97 19.57
CA ASP A 153 -19.47 16.76 19.74
C ASP A 153 -17.98 17.08 19.54
N PRO A 154 -17.11 16.70 20.51
CA PRO A 154 -15.68 16.96 20.43
C PRO A 154 -15.02 16.38 19.18
N ILE A 155 -15.52 15.27 18.65
CA ILE A 155 -14.97 14.63 17.44
C ILE A 155 -15.18 15.53 16.23
N ALA A 156 -16.31 16.20 16.12
CA ALA A 156 -16.60 17.11 15.01
C ALA A 156 -15.80 18.42 15.09
N LEU A 157 -15.28 18.78 16.26
CA LEU A 157 -14.45 19.97 16.47
C LEU A 157 -12.96 19.75 16.21
N GLU A 158 -12.51 18.50 16.21
CA GLU A 158 -11.12 18.09 16.03
C GLU A 158 -10.99 17.22 14.76
N GLU A 159 -11.20 17.83 13.60
CA GLU A 159 -11.37 17.12 12.32
C GLU A 159 -10.06 16.53 11.76
N ASN A 160 -8.89 16.97 12.23
CA ASN A 160 -7.63 16.53 11.63
C ASN A 160 -6.54 16.19 12.64
N THR A 161 -5.76 15.19 12.26
CA THR A 161 -4.57 14.75 12.99
C THR A 161 -3.36 14.79 12.07
N ARG A 162 -2.21 15.15 12.63
CA ARG A 162 -0.93 15.21 11.92
C ARG A 162 0.11 14.44 12.69
N TYR A 163 0.91 13.67 11.98
CA TYR A 163 1.98 12.90 12.62
C TYR A 163 3.19 12.75 11.73
N VAL A 164 4.31 12.46 12.38
CA VAL A 164 5.57 12.10 11.74
C VAL A 164 5.72 10.59 11.79
N ASP A 165 6.21 10.01 10.73
CA ASP A 165 6.41 8.58 10.60
C ASP A 165 7.84 8.24 10.24
N PHE A 166 8.35 7.11 10.76
CA PHE A 166 9.67 6.58 10.46
C PHE A 166 9.56 5.14 9.99
N GLY A 167 10.29 4.85 8.92
CA GLY A 167 10.43 3.51 8.39
C GLY A 167 11.88 3.12 8.16
N ALA A 168 12.12 1.82 8.13
CA ALA A 168 13.38 1.24 7.71
C ALA A 168 13.11 0.01 6.84
N SER A 169 13.95 -0.22 5.86
CA SER A 169 13.83 -1.39 5.01
C SER A 169 15.19 -1.86 4.51
N PHE A 170 15.18 -3.03 3.93
CA PHE A 170 16.32 -3.52 3.16
C PHE A 170 15.86 -4.33 1.96
N LEU A 171 16.75 -4.42 0.99
CA LEU A 171 16.64 -5.26 -0.19
C LEU A 171 17.95 -6.02 -0.37
N VAL A 172 17.87 -7.31 -0.59
CA VAL A 172 18.98 -8.15 -1.07
C VAL A 172 18.63 -8.57 -2.48
N TYR A 173 19.50 -8.31 -3.43
CA TYR A 173 19.14 -8.55 -4.82
C TYR A 173 20.33 -9.01 -5.67
N SER A 174 20.00 -9.72 -6.73
CA SER A 174 20.88 -10.13 -7.83
C SER A 174 20.22 -9.75 -9.15
N ASP A 175 20.81 -10.11 -10.29
CA ASP A 175 20.21 -9.86 -11.61
C ASP A 175 18.87 -10.60 -11.82
N GLN A 176 18.62 -11.69 -11.11
CA GLN A 176 17.45 -12.55 -11.32
C GLN A 176 16.52 -12.63 -10.13
N HIS A 177 16.99 -12.25 -8.94
CA HIS A 177 16.26 -12.47 -7.71
C HIS A 177 16.36 -11.26 -6.79
N TRP A 178 15.29 -10.97 -6.08
CA TRP A 178 15.36 -10.03 -5.00
C TRP A 178 14.46 -10.44 -3.82
N PHE A 179 14.89 -10.05 -2.62
CA PHE A 179 14.20 -10.26 -1.35
C PHE A 179 14.23 -8.98 -0.56
N GLY A 180 13.11 -8.54 -0.03
CA GLY A 180 13.03 -7.32 0.75
C GLY A 180 12.23 -7.49 2.02
N LEU A 181 12.55 -6.65 3.00
CA LEU A 181 11.78 -6.44 4.22
C LEU A 181 11.59 -4.96 4.44
N THR A 182 10.38 -4.58 4.82
CA THR A 182 10.01 -3.19 5.15
C THR A 182 9.31 -3.15 6.50
N LEU A 183 9.73 -2.20 7.31
CA LEU A 183 9.10 -1.83 8.58
C LEU A 183 8.69 -0.37 8.50
N ARG A 184 7.40 -0.06 8.71
CA ARG A 184 6.89 1.31 8.82
C ARG A 184 6.31 1.53 10.20
N HIS A 185 6.12 2.79 10.57
CA HIS A 185 5.56 3.18 11.87
C HIS A 185 6.42 2.74 13.06
N LEU A 186 7.75 2.80 12.90
CA LEU A 186 8.71 2.43 13.94
C LEU A 186 8.55 3.26 15.22
N ASN A 187 8.15 4.52 15.08
CA ASN A 187 7.87 5.45 16.18
C ASN A 187 6.45 5.32 16.76
N LYS A 188 5.60 4.43 16.19
CA LYS A 188 4.20 4.24 16.62
C LYS A 188 3.48 5.56 16.87
N PRO A 189 3.34 6.43 15.86
CA PRO A 189 2.80 7.76 16.05
C PRO A 189 1.37 7.69 16.59
N ASN A 190 0.99 8.69 17.40
CA ASN A 190 -0.39 8.83 17.87
C ASN A 190 -1.24 9.39 16.71
N ILE A 191 -2.24 8.60 16.29
CA ILE A 191 -3.18 8.93 15.20
C ILE A 191 -4.58 9.24 15.71
N SER A 192 -4.74 9.47 17.04
CA SER A 192 -6.02 9.86 17.61
C SER A 192 -6.45 11.22 17.08
N MET A 193 -7.72 11.34 16.75
CA MET A 193 -8.34 12.61 16.35
C MET A 193 -8.74 13.44 17.58
N LEU A 194 -8.87 12.81 18.75
CA LEU A 194 -9.14 13.53 19.99
C LEU A 194 -7.83 14.06 20.56
N SER A 195 -7.78 15.33 20.94
CA SER A 195 -6.61 16.01 21.53
C SER A 195 -6.05 15.32 22.78
N GLN A 196 -6.93 14.67 23.55
CA GLN A 196 -6.55 13.87 24.74
C GLN A 196 -6.53 12.36 24.45
N GLY A 197 -6.80 11.94 23.20
CA GLY A 197 -6.79 10.55 22.80
C GLY A 197 -5.37 10.03 22.59
N ASN A 198 -5.18 8.74 22.82
CA ASN A 198 -3.94 8.04 22.54
C ASN A 198 -4.26 6.77 21.74
N LEU A 199 -4.09 6.84 20.43
CA LEU A 199 -4.24 5.73 19.51
C LEU A 199 -2.95 5.59 18.72
N ALA A 200 -2.10 4.66 19.15
CA ALA A 200 -0.83 4.39 18.45
C ALA A 200 -1.10 3.66 17.14
N LEU A 201 -0.45 4.11 16.06
CA LEU A 201 -0.42 3.38 14.80
C LEU A 201 0.45 2.13 14.95
N ASP A 202 -0.11 0.98 14.59
CA ASP A 202 0.60 -0.29 14.73
C ASP A 202 1.72 -0.43 13.69
N LEU A 203 2.76 -1.15 14.09
CA LEU A 203 3.89 -1.48 13.21
C LEU A 203 3.39 -2.22 11.96
N PHE A 204 3.80 -1.71 10.79
CA PHE A 204 3.60 -2.38 9.51
C PHE A 204 4.86 -3.17 9.16
N ILE A 205 4.67 -4.42 8.77
CA ILE A 205 5.73 -5.33 8.33
C ILE A 205 5.37 -5.85 6.94
N SER A 206 6.28 -5.73 5.99
CA SER A 206 6.15 -6.37 4.67
C SER A 206 7.41 -7.17 4.36
N ALA A 207 7.24 -8.45 3.98
CA ALA A 207 8.28 -9.30 3.45
C ALA A 207 7.91 -9.71 2.02
N HIS A 208 8.79 -9.44 1.06
CA HIS A 208 8.48 -9.61 -0.36
C HIS A 208 9.68 -10.17 -1.13
N ALA A 209 9.38 -10.88 -2.20
CA ALA A 209 10.38 -11.52 -3.04
C ALA A 209 9.92 -11.66 -4.49
N SER A 210 10.89 -11.64 -5.41
CA SER A 210 10.73 -12.09 -6.78
C SER A 210 11.88 -13.04 -7.16
N LEU A 211 11.51 -14.16 -7.74
CA LEU A 211 12.43 -15.22 -8.12
C LEU A 211 12.23 -15.56 -9.59
N GLU A 212 13.21 -15.31 -10.42
CA GLU A 212 13.19 -15.82 -11.80
C GLU A 212 13.28 -17.35 -11.80
N LEU A 213 12.44 -17.98 -12.62
CA LEU A 213 12.39 -19.43 -12.82
C LEU A 213 13.10 -19.80 -14.13
N PRO A 214 14.43 -20.02 -14.13
CA PRO A 214 15.22 -20.17 -15.36
C PRO A 214 14.83 -21.40 -16.18
N PHE A 215 14.23 -22.42 -15.56
CA PHE A 215 13.73 -23.62 -16.26
C PHE A 215 12.46 -23.37 -17.10
N LEU A 216 11.80 -22.22 -16.93
CA LEU A 216 10.67 -21.77 -17.74
C LEU A 216 11.07 -20.73 -18.79
N ARG A 217 12.35 -20.38 -18.85
CA ARG A 217 12.88 -19.42 -19.82
C ARG A 217 13.08 -20.15 -21.16
N TYR A 218 12.32 -19.76 -22.17
CA TYR A 218 12.39 -20.38 -23.49
C TYR A 218 13.46 -19.73 -24.40
N ASN A 219 13.64 -18.41 -24.29
CA ASN A 219 14.64 -17.61 -24.98
C ASN A 219 15.03 -16.40 -24.14
N ASP A 220 15.96 -15.57 -24.60
CA ASP A 220 16.46 -14.41 -23.84
C ASP A 220 15.42 -13.27 -23.72
N ASP A 221 14.36 -13.29 -24.54
CA ASP A 221 13.30 -12.27 -24.55
C ASP A 221 12.17 -12.55 -23.54
N ASN A 222 12.21 -13.69 -22.86
CA ASN A 222 11.15 -14.09 -21.92
C ASN A 222 11.73 -14.42 -20.54
N SER A 223 10.99 -14.05 -19.52
CA SER A 223 11.23 -14.53 -18.16
C SER A 223 9.91 -14.88 -17.47
N VAL A 224 10.00 -15.84 -16.54
CA VAL A 224 8.92 -16.19 -15.62
C VAL A 224 9.42 -15.95 -14.21
N ASN A 225 8.71 -15.10 -13.46
CA ASN A 225 9.04 -14.77 -12.10
C ASN A 225 7.96 -15.29 -11.14
N LEU A 226 8.37 -15.96 -10.08
CA LEU A 226 7.53 -16.21 -8.92
C LEU A 226 7.57 -14.95 -8.05
N ILE A 227 6.42 -14.35 -7.79
CA ILE A 227 6.28 -13.16 -6.98
C ILE A 227 5.52 -13.47 -5.69
N MET A 228 6.00 -12.92 -4.58
CA MET A 228 5.42 -13.12 -3.25
C MET A 228 5.51 -11.81 -2.46
N ASN A 229 4.44 -11.50 -1.72
CA ASN A 229 4.41 -10.37 -0.80
C ASN A 229 3.56 -10.73 0.42
N PHE A 230 4.14 -10.68 1.60
CA PHE A 230 3.46 -10.83 2.87
C PHE A 230 3.42 -9.49 3.59
N VAL A 231 2.25 -9.11 4.05
CA VAL A 231 2.02 -7.87 4.82
C VAL A 231 1.33 -8.22 6.12
N GLN A 232 1.76 -7.60 7.21
CA GLN A 232 1.11 -7.67 8.52
C GLN A 232 1.08 -6.30 9.17
N GLN A 233 -0.09 -5.90 9.69
CA GLN A 233 -0.26 -4.72 10.53
C GLN A 233 -1.37 -4.99 11.56
N ALA A 234 -1.06 -4.87 12.83
CA ALA A 234 -1.97 -5.26 13.92
C ALA A 234 -2.52 -6.70 13.73
N LYS A 235 -3.85 -6.82 13.55
CA LYS A 235 -4.54 -8.08 13.30
C LYS A 235 -4.75 -8.37 11.81
N TYR A 236 -4.41 -7.44 10.94
CA TYR A 236 -4.52 -7.62 9.51
C TYR A 236 -3.27 -8.31 8.99
N ASP A 237 -3.48 -9.32 8.20
CA ASP A 237 -2.44 -9.99 7.43
C ASP A 237 -2.94 -10.25 6.01
N ARG A 238 -2.02 -10.21 5.07
CA ARG A 238 -2.27 -10.52 3.67
C ARG A 238 -1.03 -11.17 3.08
N PHE A 239 -1.23 -12.24 2.34
CA PHE A 239 -0.17 -12.87 1.57
C PHE A 239 -0.60 -12.99 0.12
N ASP A 240 0.10 -12.28 -0.75
CA ASP A 240 -0.06 -12.32 -2.19
C ASP A 240 1.05 -13.20 -2.78
N PHE A 241 0.68 -14.12 -3.68
CA PHE A 241 1.64 -14.94 -4.42
C PHE A 241 1.14 -15.18 -5.83
N GLY A 242 2.05 -15.33 -6.76
CA GLY A 242 1.67 -15.55 -8.16
C GLY A 242 2.85 -15.68 -9.09
N LEU A 243 2.54 -15.77 -10.37
CA LEU A 243 3.51 -15.84 -11.45
C LEU A 243 3.37 -14.62 -12.34
N GLN A 244 4.52 -14.07 -12.73
CA GLN A 244 4.64 -13.02 -13.73
C GLN A 244 5.39 -13.59 -14.93
N TYR A 245 4.81 -13.45 -16.11
CA TYR A 245 5.44 -13.75 -17.41
C TYR A 245 5.76 -12.45 -18.12
N MET A 246 7.01 -12.25 -18.47
CA MET A 246 7.48 -11.12 -19.27
C MET A 246 7.87 -11.63 -20.66
N TYR A 247 7.40 -10.94 -21.68
CA TYR A 247 7.69 -11.23 -23.08
C TYR A 247 7.89 -9.92 -23.86
N ASP A 248 9.13 -9.65 -24.28
CA ASP A 248 9.49 -8.39 -24.95
C ASP A 248 8.97 -7.18 -24.15
N ARG A 249 8.00 -6.48 -24.65
CA ARG A 249 7.41 -5.28 -24.05
C ARG A 249 6.19 -5.55 -23.17
N PHE A 250 5.72 -6.78 -23.15
CA PHE A 250 4.51 -7.15 -22.41
C PHE A 250 4.83 -7.90 -21.14
N SER A 251 4.05 -7.63 -20.11
CA SER A 251 4.07 -8.40 -18.88
C SER A 251 2.65 -8.85 -18.51
N PHE A 252 2.52 -10.10 -18.11
CA PHE A 252 1.29 -10.70 -17.65
C PHE A 252 1.55 -11.35 -16.30
N ALA A 253 0.71 -11.04 -15.30
CA ALA A 253 0.80 -11.72 -14.03
C ALA A 253 -0.57 -12.20 -13.57
N LEU A 254 -0.55 -13.27 -12.80
CA LEU A 254 -1.72 -13.77 -12.09
C LEU A 254 -1.29 -14.01 -10.65
N THR A 255 -1.90 -13.26 -9.73
CA THR A 255 -1.66 -13.38 -8.30
C THR A 255 -2.92 -13.83 -7.57
N ALA A 256 -2.74 -14.51 -6.45
CA ALA A 256 -3.79 -14.84 -5.51
C ALA A 256 -3.45 -14.23 -4.15
N ALA A 257 -4.45 -13.67 -3.49
CA ALA A 257 -4.32 -13.13 -2.13
C ALA A 257 -4.97 -14.07 -1.11
N THR A 258 -4.34 -14.21 0.04
CA THR A 258 -4.84 -14.99 1.19
C THR A 258 -4.61 -14.22 2.49
N ASN A 259 -5.30 -14.63 3.57
CA ASN A 259 -5.12 -14.12 4.92
C ASN A 259 -4.67 -15.29 5.83
N PRO A 260 -3.37 -15.60 5.88
CA PRO A 260 -2.88 -16.85 6.47
C PRO A 260 -2.99 -16.91 8.00
N ILE A 261 -2.97 -15.78 8.71
CA ILE A 261 -2.98 -15.73 10.18
C ILE A 261 -4.41 -15.57 10.72
N GLN A 262 -5.29 -14.93 9.97
CA GLN A 262 -6.66 -14.65 10.43
C GLN A 262 -7.51 -15.92 10.42
N THR A 263 -7.61 -16.57 11.57
CA THR A 263 -8.42 -17.77 11.80
C THR A 263 -9.82 -17.38 12.27
N THR A 264 -10.72 -17.06 11.36
CA THR A 264 -12.16 -17.08 11.64
C THR A 264 -12.77 -18.36 11.04
N ASN A 265 -13.87 -18.84 11.62
CA ASN A 265 -14.57 -20.03 11.11
C ASN A 265 -15.11 -19.86 9.67
N GLU A 266 -14.95 -18.69 9.08
CA GLU A 266 -15.36 -18.31 7.71
C GLU A 266 -14.15 -17.91 6.84
N SER A 267 -12.92 -18.27 7.22
CA SER A 267 -11.72 -17.94 6.45
C SER A 267 -11.72 -18.68 5.12
N HIS A 268 -11.86 -17.94 4.03
CA HIS A 268 -11.57 -18.46 2.70
C HIS A 268 -10.03 -18.54 2.55
N PHE A 269 -9.54 -19.67 2.06
CA PHE A 269 -8.10 -19.84 1.80
C PHE A 269 -7.59 -18.83 0.78
N ILE A 270 -8.40 -18.52 -0.24
CA ILE A 270 -8.11 -17.47 -1.24
C ILE A 270 -9.17 -16.39 -1.12
N THR A 271 -8.76 -15.15 -0.91
CA THR A 271 -9.64 -13.98 -0.79
C THR A 271 -9.89 -13.30 -2.13
N SER A 272 -8.87 -13.24 -3.00
CA SER A 272 -9.01 -12.70 -4.36
C SER A 272 -8.05 -13.36 -5.35
N ILE A 273 -8.39 -13.27 -6.65
CA ILE A 273 -7.55 -13.60 -7.80
C ILE A 273 -7.38 -12.33 -8.61
N ASN A 274 -6.13 -11.98 -8.93
CA ASN A 274 -5.76 -10.68 -9.43
C ASN A 274 -4.94 -10.83 -10.72
N PRO A 275 -5.56 -10.80 -11.91
CA PRO A 275 -4.85 -10.66 -13.18
C PRO A 275 -4.25 -9.27 -13.31
N VAL A 276 -3.03 -9.21 -13.84
CA VAL A 276 -2.30 -7.98 -14.11
C VAL A 276 -1.73 -8.02 -15.52
N VAL A 277 -1.84 -6.92 -16.24
CA VAL A 277 -1.22 -6.73 -17.55
C VAL A 277 -0.34 -5.48 -17.54
N GLY A 278 0.79 -5.54 -18.19
CA GLY A 278 1.71 -4.43 -18.32
C GLY A 278 2.25 -4.30 -19.73
N PHE A 279 2.65 -3.09 -20.10
CA PHE A 279 3.21 -2.75 -21.40
C PHE A 279 4.29 -1.68 -21.23
N VAL A 280 5.45 -1.88 -21.88
CA VAL A 280 6.58 -0.95 -21.88
C VAL A 280 6.71 -0.31 -23.24
N TRP A 281 6.84 1.04 -23.28
CA TRP A 281 7.04 1.80 -24.50
C TRP A 281 7.90 3.05 -24.24
N GLU A 282 9.08 3.12 -24.84
CA GLU A 282 9.98 4.30 -24.83
C GLU A 282 10.19 4.92 -23.44
N GLY A 283 10.50 4.06 -22.44
CA GLY A 283 10.68 4.49 -21.04
C GLY A 283 9.39 4.57 -20.22
N PHE A 284 8.23 4.56 -20.86
CA PHE A 284 6.96 4.40 -20.17
C PHE A 284 6.67 2.93 -19.88
N LYS A 285 6.18 2.66 -18.66
CA LYS A 285 5.63 1.38 -18.27
C LYS A 285 4.20 1.60 -17.78
N PHE A 286 3.26 0.96 -18.43
CA PHE A 286 1.83 0.99 -18.10
C PHE A 286 1.46 -0.32 -17.43
N GLY A 287 0.62 -0.26 -16.41
CA GLY A 287 0.07 -1.44 -15.73
C GLY A 287 -1.41 -1.27 -15.46
N TYR A 288 -2.15 -2.37 -15.61
CA TYR A 288 -3.54 -2.46 -15.20
C TYR A 288 -3.78 -3.79 -14.48
N SER A 289 -4.46 -3.73 -13.35
CA SER A 289 -4.92 -4.93 -12.64
C SER A 289 -6.37 -4.80 -12.22
N TYR A 290 -7.00 -5.96 -12.04
CA TYR A 290 -8.33 -6.05 -11.47
C TYR A 290 -8.37 -7.20 -10.46
N ASP A 291 -8.77 -6.88 -9.21
CA ASP A 291 -8.85 -7.86 -8.14
C ASP A 291 -10.29 -8.41 -8.08
N PHE A 292 -10.44 -9.67 -8.47
CA PHE A 292 -11.69 -10.40 -8.32
C PHE A 292 -11.81 -10.93 -6.90
N ASN A 293 -12.67 -10.35 -6.11
CA ASN A 293 -12.97 -10.85 -4.77
C ASN A 293 -13.73 -12.17 -4.84
N ILE A 294 -13.22 -13.20 -4.18
CA ILE A 294 -13.85 -14.54 -4.12
C ILE A 294 -14.50 -14.75 -2.74
N SER A 295 -14.12 -13.94 -1.74
CA SER A 295 -14.68 -14.03 -0.40
C SER A 295 -16.14 -13.55 -0.38
N ASN A 296 -16.98 -14.23 0.45
CA ASN A 296 -18.38 -13.82 0.67
C ASN A 296 -18.54 -12.53 1.50
N ILE A 297 -17.48 -11.79 1.74
CA ILE A 297 -17.52 -10.46 2.35
C ILE A 297 -18.12 -9.50 1.33
N GLY A 298 -19.42 -9.53 1.33
CA GLY A 298 -20.31 -9.20 0.28
C GLY A 298 -20.17 -7.85 -0.39
N GLY A 299 -20.30 -7.85 -1.70
CA GLY A 299 -20.87 -6.76 -2.46
C GLY A 299 -19.87 -5.72 -2.98
N ASP A 300 -18.57 -5.92 -2.87
CA ASP A 300 -17.64 -5.05 -3.57
C ASP A 300 -17.63 -5.36 -5.07
N GLY A 301 -17.63 -4.32 -5.88
CA GLY A 301 -17.52 -4.41 -7.34
C GLY A 301 -16.14 -4.82 -7.84
N GLY A 302 -15.25 -5.28 -6.94
CA GLY A 302 -13.84 -5.53 -7.21
C GLY A 302 -12.96 -4.27 -7.08
N ILE A 303 -11.65 -4.46 -7.24
CA ILE A 303 -10.66 -3.39 -7.13
C ILE A 303 -9.93 -3.26 -8.45
N SER A 304 -9.90 -2.05 -9.01
CA SER A 304 -9.11 -1.75 -10.21
C SER A 304 -7.90 -0.89 -9.85
N GLU A 305 -6.74 -1.21 -10.43
CA GLU A 305 -5.54 -0.40 -10.31
C GLU A 305 -4.98 -0.06 -11.69
N LEU A 306 -4.52 1.17 -11.85
CA LEU A 306 -3.83 1.68 -13.03
C LEU A 306 -2.49 2.27 -12.61
N SER A 307 -1.40 1.86 -13.26
CA SER A 307 -0.08 2.44 -13.03
C SER A 307 0.54 2.98 -14.31
N ILE A 308 1.27 4.07 -14.17
CA ILE A 308 2.15 4.64 -15.18
C ILE A 308 3.45 5.00 -14.50
N THR A 309 4.57 4.49 -15.01
CA THR A 309 5.90 4.93 -14.61
C THR A 309 6.68 5.38 -15.83
N TYR A 310 7.57 6.34 -15.63
CA TYR A 310 8.47 6.83 -16.69
C TYR A 310 9.90 6.81 -16.17
N ASP A 311 10.75 6.12 -16.91
CA ASP A 311 12.19 6.08 -16.69
C ASP A 311 12.85 7.06 -17.68
N PHE A 312 13.60 8.03 -17.16
CA PHE A 312 14.26 9.05 -17.99
C PHE A 312 15.42 8.51 -18.78
N LEU A 313 15.74 7.22 -18.69
CA LEU A 313 16.80 6.52 -19.42
C LEU A 313 18.18 7.21 -19.30
N ASN A 314 18.37 8.06 -18.31
CA ASN A 314 19.63 8.69 -17.96
C ASN A 314 20.49 7.67 -17.22
N ASN A 315 21.07 6.70 -17.97
CA ASN A 315 21.94 5.69 -17.37
C ASN A 315 23.11 6.36 -16.67
N LYS A 316 22.99 6.55 -15.38
CA LYS A 316 24.08 6.94 -14.49
C LYS A 316 24.87 5.69 -14.16
N ASP A 317 26.19 5.81 -14.07
CA ASP A 317 27.03 4.67 -13.68
C ASP A 317 26.54 4.11 -12.36
N CYS A 318 26.08 2.87 -12.38
CA CYS A 318 25.60 2.15 -11.22
C CYS A 318 26.31 0.81 -11.15
N PHE A 319 27.15 0.63 -10.16
CA PHE A 319 27.80 -0.63 -9.88
C PHE A 319 26.76 -1.59 -9.28
N GLY A 320 26.42 -2.65 -10.02
CA GLY A 320 25.49 -3.69 -9.54
C GLY A 320 24.00 -3.38 -9.74
N CYS A 321 23.65 -2.32 -10.50
CA CYS A 321 22.25 -2.13 -10.86
C CYS A 321 21.75 -3.27 -11.76
N PRO A 322 20.66 -3.93 -11.40
CA PRO A 322 20.13 -5.02 -12.18
C PRO A 322 19.60 -4.56 -13.53
N THR A 323 19.80 -5.41 -14.53
CA THR A 323 19.31 -5.19 -15.91
C THR A 323 17.81 -5.50 -16.08
N TYR A 324 17.10 -5.64 -15.00
CA TYR A 324 15.73 -6.13 -14.90
C TYR A 324 14.68 -5.45 -15.76
N ASN A 325 14.94 -4.29 -16.29
CA ASN A 325 13.92 -3.53 -17.02
C ASN A 325 14.54 -2.73 -18.19
N LYS A 326 15.55 -3.28 -18.87
CA LYS A 326 16.05 -2.70 -20.11
C LYS A 326 15.23 -3.14 -21.29
#